data_6077db26d8b9bdd05c4252e78a6a1682
#
_entry.id   6077db26d8b9bdd05c4252e78a6a1682
#
_cell.length_a   1.000
_cell.length_b   1.000
_cell.length_c   1.000
_cell.angle_alpha   90.00
_cell.angle_beta   90.00
_cell.angle_gamma   90.00
#
_symmetry.space_group_name_H-M   'P 1'
#
loop_
_entity.id
_entity.type
_entity.pdbx_description
1 polymer ?
#
loop_
_entity_poly.entity_id
_entity_poly.type
_entity_poly.pdbx_seq_one_letter_code
_entity_poly.pdbx_strand_id
1 'polypeptide(L)'
;MARLSEDQINEIRARADIVDIISHYVPLTRKGKNYVCTCPFHDDHDPSLTISPDKQIFKCFVCGTGGNVFTFVQKYEQISFLEAVYKVAQYTGIPLDESILRQNQRVEADPKKTPLYKVNQDTIEFTQYQLSTSSAASIKQYLYQRGVSDEIIKLFEIGYHPEGNALYKFLHAKKHSDENLIAAGVCAVGANGIHDIFSDRIMIPIHDAYGNPVGFTARTTKQGNEAKYINTAQTSIYEKGQLIFNYHRAKAALRERKRVFLTEGAMDVIAFAKVGIHSAIATLGTACTKEQIKAMKLLRSTIIVCYDGDRAGRQATYKFGKLALANLLPFEIVDNQLGLDPDEIIAAYGKEELLKMSEKTISWVEFLFTYLSQTYNLENYSQRKEFALELAEQIALLPNEFERQSAFVRLQEITGFDMRSSVESKSAPKRFMKNEKSVRNAFLARPKDGATSAQYTILSQMLVSKSASNRFRDELGFLIDDACKKLAYYIMDFYRNHAEMDVAALLDVIKEEQVKKLLLEISEWELARESYDSALLSDALNRIRMLLLDEQIRKLNEEIANVSDAAVKAKLGDEKNALIRKKGGMREWRQDK
;
A
#
# COMPACT_ATOMS: atom_id res chain seq x y z
N MET A 1 20.05 -1.82 26.00
CA MET A 1 19.51 -1.74 24.62
C MET A 1 18.42 -0.69 24.63
N ALA A 2 18.64 0.44 23.98
CA ALA A 2 17.68 1.55 23.97
C ALA A 2 16.47 1.19 23.10
N ARG A 3 15.36 0.87 23.72
CA ARG A 3 14.04 0.79 23.07
C ARG A 3 13.32 2.09 23.35
N LEU A 4 12.60 2.61 22.35
CA LEU A 4 11.67 3.70 22.58
C LEU A 4 10.63 3.23 23.61
N SER A 5 10.53 3.93 24.73
CA SER A 5 9.52 3.59 25.74
C SER A 5 8.15 4.13 25.32
N GLU A 6 7.07 3.53 25.84
CA GLU A 6 5.72 4.05 25.64
C GLU A 6 5.59 5.50 26.15
N ASP A 7 6.28 5.84 27.22
CA ASP A 7 6.29 7.21 27.77
C ASP A 7 6.91 8.21 26.79
N GLN A 8 7.99 7.85 26.10
CA GLN A 8 8.60 8.72 25.08
C GLN A 8 7.66 8.90 23.87
N ILE A 9 6.98 7.83 23.42
CA ILE A 9 5.99 7.93 22.33
C ILE A 9 4.82 8.82 22.75
N ASN A 10 4.35 8.69 23.98
CA ASN A 10 3.27 9.51 24.54
C ASN A 10 3.70 10.97 24.67
N GLU A 11 4.93 11.26 25.10
CA GLU A 11 5.48 12.61 25.17
C GLU A 11 5.55 13.26 23.79
N ILE A 12 6.06 12.55 22.78
CA ILE A 12 6.14 13.03 21.40
C ILE A 12 4.74 13.30 20.86
N ARG A 13 3.77 12.40 21.11
CA ARG A 13 2.38 12.57 20.67
C ARG A 13 1.74 13.78 21.35
N ALA A 14 1.93 13.97 22.64
CA ALA A 14 1.36 15.07 23.40
C ALA A 14 1.88 16.46 22.96
N ARG A 15 3.14 16.51 22.46
CA ARG A 15 3.72 17.75 21.91
C ARG A 15 3.40 17.97 20.44
N ALA A 16 3.00 16.93 19.73
CA ALA A 16 2.70 17.01 18.31
C ALA A 16 1.30 17.56 18.08
N ASP A 17 1.19 18.70 17.37
CA ASP A 17 -0.09 19.14 16.82
C ASP A 17 -0.29 18.53 15.44
N ILE A 18 -1.35 17.74 15.27
CA ILE A 18 -1.63 17.05 14.02
C ILE A 18 -1.88 18.02 12.87
N VAL A 19 -2.45 19.20 13.12
CA VAL A 19 -2.72 20.21 12.10
C VAL A 19 -1.41 20.82 11.62
N ASP A 20 -0.53 21.16 12.56
CA ASP A 20 0.78 21.72 12.26
C ASP A 20 1.60 20.73 11.41
N ILE A 21 1.75 19.50 11.89
CA ILE A 21 2.56 18.49 11.18
C ILE A 21 1.97 18.14 9.81
N ILE A 22 0.65 17.94 9.67
CA ILE A 22 0.04 17.64 8.38
C ILE A 22 0.18 18.83 7.41
N SER A 23 0.19 20.05 7.91
CA SER A 23 0.36 21.26 7.08
C SER A 23 1.69 21.30 6.32
N HIS A 24 2.75 20.64 6.85
CA HIS A 24 4.04 20.50 6.15
C HIS A 24 3.96 19.58 4.92
N TYR A 25 2.92 18.76 4.84
CA TYR A 25 2.74 17.75 3.76
C TYR A 25 1.69 18.15 2.73
N VAL A 26 0.60 18.76 3.17
CA VAL A 26 -0.54 19.12 2.31
C VAL A 26 -1.16 20.45 2.76
N PRO A 27 -1.63 21.30 1.83
CA PRO A 27 -2.31 22.54 2.19
C PRO A 27 -3.63 22.23 2.89
N LEU A 28 -3.89 22.89 4.03
CA LEU A 28 -5.07 22.70 4.86
C LEU A 28 -6.01 23.89 4.75
N THR A 29 -7.30 23.63 4.68
CA THR A 29 -8.37 24.65 4.74
C THR A 29 -9.22 24.44 5.98
N ARG A 30 -9.44 25.48 6.77
CA ARG A 30 -10.28 25.40 7.97
C ARG A 30 -11.76 25.28 7.59
N LYS A 31 -12.47 24.34 8.21
CA LYS A 31 -13.91 24.14 8.04
C LYS A 31 -14.58 23.90 9.40
N GLY A 32 -15.11 24.96 9.98
CA GLY A 32 -15.66 24.93 11.35
C GLY A 32 -14.58 24.67 12.39
N LYS A 33 -14.74 23.64 13.22
CA LYS A 33 -13.77 23.20 14.22
C LYS A 33 -12.64 22.35 13.65
N ASN A 34 -12.83 21.78 12.44
CA ASN A 34 -11.91 20.87 11.79
C ASN A 34 -11.15 21.54 10.64
N TYR A 35 -10.11 20.87 10.15
CA TYR A 35 -9.43 21.20 8.91
C TYR A 35 -9.72 20.13 7.85
N VAL A 36 -9.68 20.54 6.58
CA VAL A 36 -9.92 19.64 5.44
C VAL A 36 -8.86 19.85 4.38
N CYS A 37 -8.54 18.78 3.65
CA CYS A 37 -7.68 18.81 2.47
C CYS A 37 -8.07 17.70 1.50
N THR A 38 -7.55 17.75 0.26
CA THR A 38 -7.56 16.61 -0.65
C THR A 38 -6.79 15.45 -0.02
N CYS A 39 -7.34 14.24 -0.10
CA CYS A 39 -6.75 13.08 0.54
C CYS A 39 -5.50 12.63 -0.22
N PRO A 40 -4.33 12.55 0.45
CA PRO A 40 -3.11 12.11 -0.20
C PRO A 40 -3.01 10.58 -0.40
N PHE A 41 -3.99 9.80 0.07
CA PHE A 41 -3.93 8.34 0.09
C PHE A 41 -4.77 7.67 -0.99
N HIS A 42 -5.54 8.45 -1.76
CA HIS A 42 -6.25 8.02 -2.95
C HIS A 42 -6.33 9.18 -3.93
N ASP A 43 -6.77 8.92 -5.12
CA ASP A 43 -7.02 9.97 -6.11
C ASP A 43 -8.24 10.81 -5.69
N ASP A 44 -7.99 12.07 -5.35
CA ASP A 44 -8.96 12.96 -4.72
C ASP A 44 -8.89 14.35 -5.33
N HIS A 45 -10.00 14.82 -5.85
CA HIS A 45 -10.12 16.14 -6.47
C HIS A 45 -10.84 17.14 -5.55
N ASP A 46 -11.59 16.64 -4.57
CA ASP A 46 -12.33 17.44 -3.59
C ASP A 46 -11.83 17.16 -2.16
N PRO A 47 -11.84 18.14 -1.25
CA PRO A 47 -11.39 17.94 0.11
C PRO A 47 -12.19 16.86 0.86
N SER A 48 -11.69 15.62 0.90
CA SER A 48 -12.33 14.46 1.52
C SER A 48 -11.67 14.01 2.83
N LEU A 49 -10.44 14.47 3.11
CA LEU A 49 -9.73 14.18 4.34
C LEU A 49 -10.01 15.27 5.36
N THR A 50 -10.54 14.87 6.51
CA THR A 50 -10.83 15.75 7.65
C THR A 50 -9.83 15.50 8.78
N ILE A 51 -9.37 16.57 9.42
CA ILE A 51 -8.45 16.54 10.56
C ILE A 51 -9.17 17.19 11.74
N SER A 52 -9.24 16.48 12.85
CA SER A 52 -9.83 16.94 14.10
C SER A 52 -8.72 17.38 15.09
N PRO A 53 -8.53 18.70 15.31
CA PRO A 53 -7.55 19.17 16.29
C PRO A 53 -7.86 18.69 17.70
N ASP A 54 -9.14 18.70 18.10
CA ASP A 54 -9.57 18.34 19.45
C ASP A 54 -9.25 16.86 19.78
N LYS A 55 -9.30 15.98 18.79
CA LYS A 55 -9.07 14.53 18.96
C LYS A 55 -7.69 14.07 18.47
N GLN A 56 -6.92 14.96 17.86
CA GLN A 56 -5.60 14.68 17.29
C GLN A 56 -5.62 13.50 16.30
N ILE A 57 -6.68 13.40 15.47
CA ILE A 57 -6.86 12.35 14.45
C ILE A 57 -7.21 12.95 13.09
N PHE A 58 -6.94 12.19 12.04
CA PHE A 58 -7.42 12.47 10.68
C PHE A 58 -8.26 11.29 10.16
N LYS A 59 -9.17 11.57 9.24
CA LYS A 59 -9.98 10.56 8.53
C LYS A 59 -10.37 11.04 7.15
N CYS A 60 -10.19 10.18 6.16
CA CYS A 60 -10.74 10.35 4.82
C CYS A 60 -12.11 9.66 4.73
N PHE A 61 -13.14 10.41 4.32
CA PHE A 61 -14.50 9.86 4.19
C PHE A 61 -14.73 9.09 2.88
N VAL A 62 -13.80 9.13 1.93
CA VAL A 62 -13.88 8.40 0.66
C VAL A 62 -13.17 7.05 0.74
N CYS A 63 -11.88 7.04 1.07
CA CYS A 63 -11.10 5.79 1.11
C CYS A 63 -11.06 5.13 2.50
N GLY A 64 -11.62 5.78 3.55
CA GLY A 64 -11.64 5.27 4.91
C GLY A 64 -10.28 5.30 5.63
N THR A 65 -9.22 5.85 5.00
CA THR A 65 -7.91 6.00 5.65
C THR A 65 -7.99 7.01 6.78
N GLY A 66 -7.47 6.64 7.95
CA GLY A 66 -7.45 7.51 9.11
C GLY A 66 -6.44 7.04 10.14
N GLY A 67 -6.27 7.83 11.19
CA GLY A 67 -5.33 7.58 12.28
C GLY A 67 -4.91 8.84 13.01
N ASN A 68 -3.82 8.76 13.77
CA ASN A 68 -3.17 9.88 14.43
C ASN A 68 -2.00 10.44 13.61
N VAL A 69 -1.24 11.36 14.16
CA VAL A 69 -0.09 12.01 13.52
C VAL A 69 0.96 11.00 13.03
N PHE A 70 1.28 9.98 13.82
CA PHE A 70 2.24 8.94 13.43
C PHE A 70 1.73 8.13 12.24
N THR A 71 0.46 7.73 12.29
CA THR A 71 -0.19 7.00 11.18
C THR A 71 -0.19 7.83 9.89
N PHE A 72 -0.40 9.16 9.99
CA PHE A 72 -0.34 10.03 8.81
C PHE A 72 1.06 10.04 8.19
N VAL A 73 2.10 10.32 8.99
CA VAL A 73 3.48 10.38 8.52
C VAL A 73 3.94 9.02 7.99
N GLN A 74 3.61 7.94 8.70
CA GLN A 74 3.91 6.57 8.28
C GLN A 74 3.33 6.24 6.89
N LYS A 75 2.04 6.51 6.69
CA LYS A 75 1.36 6.25 5.42
C LYS A 75 1.76 7.21 4.31
N TYR A 76 2.00 8.47 4.66
CA TYR A 76 2.37 9.48 3.69
C TYR A 76 3.77 9.24 3.13
N GLU A 77 4.74 8.96 4.00
CA GLU A 77 6.12 8.75 3.62
C GLU A 77 6.45 7.27 3.36
N GLN A 78 5.52 6.35 3.66
CA GLN A 78 5.72 4.89 3.56
C GLN A 78 6.96 4.43 4.33
N ILE A 79 7.02 4.81 5.58
CA ILE A 79 8.06 4.46 6.53
C ILE A 79 7.50 3.61 7.65
N SER A 80 8.36 2.97 8.44
CA SER A 80 7.95 2.23 9.62
C SER A 80 7.34 3.15 10.69
N PHE A 81 6.61 2.57 11.64
CA PHE A 81 6.04 3.34 12.75
C PHE A 81 7.12 4.09 13.54
N LEU A 82 8.26 3.48 13.79
CA LEU A 82 9.36 4.10 14.53
C LEU A 82 10.03 5.24 13.76
N GLU A 83 10.19 5.09 12.44
CA GLU A 83 10.66 6.19 11.60
C GLU A 83 9.68 7.35 11.60
N ALA A 84 8.36 7.06 11.61
CA ALA A 84 7.33 8.09 11.73
C ALA A 84 7.40 8.79 13.09
N VAL A 85 7.55 8.04 14.19
CA VAL A 85 7.75 8.62 15.54
C VAL A 85 8.99 9.50 15.58
N TYR A 86 10.11 9.03 15.00
CA TYR A 86 11.36 9.81 14.94
C TYR A 86 11.18 11.13 14.16
N LYS A 87 10.49 11.08 13.01
CA LYS A 87 10.21 12.30 12.23
C LYS A 87 9.31 13.28 12.98
N VAL A 88 8.27 12.78 13.62
CA VAL A 88 7.41 13.63 14.45
C VAL A 88 8.21 14.21 15.61
N ALA A 89 9.12 13.45 16.23
CA ALA A 89 10.02 13.96 17.26
C ALA A 89 10.91 15.10 16.75
N GLN A 90 11.41 15.00 15.51
CA GLN A 90 12.17 16.11 14.89
C GLN A 90 11.32 17.37 14.74
N TYR A 91 10.05 17.26 14.31
CA TYR A 91 9.12 18.42 14.22
C TYR A 91 8.82 19.02 15.58
N THR A 92 8.72 18.21 16.64
CA THR A 92 8.43 18.67 18.00
C THR A 92 9.66 19.11 18.79
N GLY A 93 10.87 18.98 18.19
CA GLY A 93 12.12 19.34 18.85
C GLY A 93 12.56 18.39 19.98
N ILE A 94 12.00 17.18 20.05
CA ILE A 94 12.38 16.16 21.02
C ILE A 94 13.57 15.38 20.47
N PRO A 95 14.75 15.42 21.13
CA PRO A 95 15.92 14.68 20.65
C PRO A 95 15.71 13.18 20.86
N LEU A 96 15.83 12.39 19.80
CA LEU A 96 15.88 10.93 19.83
C LEU A 96 17.20 10.44 19.26
N ASP A 97 17.76 9.41 19.85
CA ASP A 97 19.00 8.79 19.37
C ASP A 97 18.75 8.01 18.07
N GLU A 98 19.46 8.40 16.99
CA GLU A 98 19.39 7.71 15.69
C GLU A 98 19.76 6.22 15.76
N SER A 99 20.48 5.80 16.78
CA SER A 99 20.82 4.39 17.02
C SER A 99 19.58 3.52 17.22
N ILE A 100 18.48 4.12 17.71
CA ILE A 100 17.18 3.46 17.90
C ILE A 100 16.58 3.06 16.54
N LEU A 101 16.73 3.90 15.51
CA LEU A 101 16.27 3.59 14.14
C LEU A 101 17.04 2.42 13.54
N ARG A 102 18.36 2.39 13.72
CA ARG A 102 19.23 1.33 13.16
C ARG A 102 18.99 -0.04 13.82
N GLN A 103 18.66 -0.06 15.12
CA GLN A 103 18.36 -1.30 15.84
C GLN A 103 16.95 -1.83 15.56
N ASN A 104 15.98 -0.95 15.36
CA ASN A 104 14.56 -1.32 15.21
C ASN A 104 14.11 -1.58 13.78
N GLN A 105 14.86 -1.24 12.75
CA GLN A 105 14.68 -1.81 11.41
C GLN A 105 14.65 -3.36 11.42
N ARG A 106 15.13 -3.96 12.53
CA ARG A 106 15.14 -5.41 12.77
C ARG A 106 13.91 -5.96 13.53
N VAL A 107 12.99 -5.15 14.06
CA VAL A 107 12.02 -5.62 15.08
C VAL A 107 10.55 -5.69 14.59
N GLU A 108 10.15 -5.01 13.51
CA GLU A 108 8.81 -5.20 12.90
C GLU A 108 8.79 -6.27 11.79
N ALA A 109 9.88 -7.01 11.64
CA ALA A 109 9.92 -8.13 10.70
C ALA A 109 8.99 -9.24 11.21
N ASP A 110 8.00 -9.61 10.42
CA ASP A 110 7.20 -10.83 10.59
C ASP A 110 8.15 -11.97 10.99
N PRO A 111 7.97 -12.61 12.18
CA PRO A 111 8.86 -13.66 12.66
C PRO A 111 9.11 -14.78 11.65
N LYS A 112 8.15 -15.01 10.72
CA LYS A 112 8.28 -15.98 9.63
C LYS A 112 9.13 -15.46 8.46
N LYS A 113 9.18 -14.15 8.24
CA LYS A 113 9.93 -13.53 7.13
C LYS A 113 11.38 -13.18 7.51
N THR A 114 11.62 -12.85 8.79
CA THR A 114 12.94 -12.46 9.29
C THR A 114 14.05 -13.46 8.96
N PRO A 115 13.86 -14.79 9.14
CA PRO A 115 14.88 -15.76 8.76
C PRO A 115 15.20 -15.73 7.27
N LEU A 116 14.21 -15.48 6.41
CA LEU A 116 14.38 -15.44 4.96
C LEU A 116 15.17 -14.19 4.53
N TYR A 117 14.90 -13.03 5.11
CA TYR A 117 15.70 -11.81 4.87
C TYR A 117 17.16 -12.04 5.29
N LYS A 118 17.38 -12.74 6.40
CA LYS A 118 18.73 -13.05 6.86
C LYS A 118 19.46 -13.99 5.92
N VAL A 119 18.80 -15.02 5.38
CA VAL A 119 19.36 -15.90 4.34
C VAL A 119 19.78 -15.06 3.13
N ASN A 120 18.93 -14.16 2.63
CA ASN A 120 19.27 -13.30 1.50
C ASN A 120 20.42 -12.34 1.81
N GLN A 121 20.45 -11.77 3.05
CA GLN A 121 21.57 -10.90 3.47
C GLN A 121 22.90 -11.65 3.51
N ASP A 122 22.91 -12.84 4.09
CA ASP A 122 24.11 -13.70 4.14
C ASP A 122 24.52 -14.18 2.72
N THR A 123 23.56 -14.34 1.81
CA THR A 123 23.83 -14.62 0.38
C THR A 123 24.50 -13.42 -0.30
N ILE A 124 24.06 -12.20 -0.02
CA ILE A 124 24.71 -10.97 -0.51
C ILE A 124 26.16 -10.90 -0.05
N GLU A 125 26.40 -11.09 1.26
CA GLU A 125 27.75 -11.10 1.82
C GLU A 125 28.65 -12.14 1.15
N PHE A 126 28.14 -13.37 0.97
CA PHE A 126 28.87 -14.44 0.31
C PHE A 126 29.23 -14.09 -1.13
N THR A 127 28.27 -13.65 -1.93
CA THR A 127 28.47 -13.38 -3.35
C THR A 127 29.38 -12.16 -3.58
N GLN A 128 29.30 -11.12 -2.74
CA GLN A 128 30.22 -10.00 -2.76
C GLN A 128 31.64 -10.42 -2.41
N TYR A 129 31.80 -11.27 -1.37
CA TYR A 129 33.10 -11.86 -1.05
C TYR A 129 33.66 -12.66 -2.23
N GLN A 130 32.86 -13.52 -2.85
CA GLN A 130 33.29 -14.31 -4.01
C GLN A 130 33.76 -13.41 -5.17
N LEU A 131 33.05 -12.34 -5.46
CA LEU A 131 33.43 -11.37 -6.49
C LEU A 131 34.78 -10.68 -6.17
N SER A 132 35.18 -10.58 -4.91
CA SER A 132 36.46 -10.00 -4.50
C SER A 132 37.64 -10.95 -4.61
N THR A 133 37.40 -12.25 -4.84
CA THR A 133 38.45 -13.26 -4.91
C THR A 133 39.17 -13.25 -6.27
N SER A 134 40.40 -13.77 -6.30
CA SER A 134 41.17 -13.91 -7.56
C SER A 134 40.51 -14.86 -8.57
N SER A 135 39.71 -15.83 -8.10
CA SER A 135 38.96 -16.74 -8.97
C SER A 135 37.85 -16.04 -9.77
N ALA A 136 37.35 -14.91 -9.30
CA ALA A 136 36.34 -14.10 -9.98
C ALA A 136 36.94 -12.91 -10.78
N ALA A 137 38.27 -12.87 -10.98
CA ALA A 137 38.93 -11.75 -11.67
C ALA A 137 38.38 -11.49 -13.08
N SER A 138 38.09 -12.57 -13.84
CA SER A 138 37.46 -12.45 -15.16
C SER A 138 36.05 -11.86 -15.12
N ILE A 139 35.26 -12.22 -14.11
CA ILE A 139 33.91 -11.67 -13.90
C ILE A 139 33.98 -10.20 -13.53
N LYS A 140 34.91 -9.83 -12.65
CA LYS A 140 35.13 -8.42 -12.27
C LYS A 140 35.58 -7.60 -13.47
N GLN A 141 36.47 -8.12 -14.29
CA GLN A 141 36.89 -7.46 -15.54
C GLN A 141 35.73 -7.30 -16.52
N TYR A 142 34.87 -8.32 -16.66
CA TYR A 142 33.66 -8.22 -17.47
C TYR A 142 32.72 -7.09 -16.98
N LEU A 143 32.52 -6.94 -15.68
CA LEU A 143 31.75 -5.82 -15.12
C LEU A 143 32.38 -4.46 -15.45
N TYR A 144 33.70 -4.32 -15.32
CA TYR A 144 34.42 -3.10 -15.67
C TYR A 144 34.32 -2.76 -17.15
N GLN A 145 34.44 -3.75 -18.04
CA GLN A 145 34.26 -3.56 -19.49
C GLN A 145 32.85 -3.06 -19.84
N ARG A 146 31.86 -3.40 -19.02
CA ARG A 146 30.50 -2.87 -19.13
C ARG A 146 30.30 -1.53 -18.40
N GLY A 147 31.35 -0.90 -17.94
CA GLY A 147 31.30 0.39 -17.23
C GLY A 147 30.70 0.32 -15.82
N VAL A 148 30.65 -0.87 -15.20
CA VAL A 148 30.19 -1.05 -13.81
C VAL A 148 31.40 -0.87 -12.89
N SER A 149 31.55 0.30 -12.28
CA SER A 149 32.64 0.62 -11.35
C SER A 149 32.46 -0.02 -9.97
N ASP A 150 33.50 0.04 -9.13
CA ASP A 150 33.41 -0.45 -7.73
C ASP A 150 32.34 0.30 -6.92
N GLU A 151 32.11 1.59 -7.20
CA GLU A 151 31.03 2.36 -6.55
C GLU A 151 29.65 1.79 -6.94
N ILE A 152 29.44 1.45 -8.22
CA ILE A 152 28.21 0.85 -8.71
C ILE A 152 28.05 -0.58 -8.15
N ILE A 153 29.14 -1.38 -8.12
CA ILE A 153 29.12 -2.71 -7.49
C ILE A 153 28.68 -2.61 -6.04
N LYS A 154 29.24 -1.67 -5.29
CA LYS A 154 28.87 -1.44 -3.89
C LYS A 154 27.43 -0.90 -3.73
N LEU A 155 27.02 0.05 -4.57
CA LEU A 155 25.68 0.66 -4.52
C LEU A 155 24.58 -0.37 -4.72
N PHE A 156 24.75 -1.27 -5.69
CA PHE A 156 23.77 -2.31 -6.02
C PHE A 156 24.08 -3.64 -5.37
N GLU A 157 25.11 -3.74 -4.51
CA GLU A 157 25.52 -4.95 -3.79
C GLU A 157 25.74 -6.14 -4.75
N ILE A 158 26.29 -5.83 -5.94
CA ILE A 158 26.57 -6.83 -6.98
C ILE A 158 27.58 -7.84 -6.47
N GLY A 159 27.30 -9.13 -6.66
CA GLY A 159 28.16 -10.23 -6.29
C GLY A 159 28.31 -11.26 -7.40
N TYR A 160 29.05 -12.31 -7.14
CA TYR A 160 29.22 -13.45 -8.04
C TYR A 160 28.98 -14.75 -7.29
N HIS A 161 28.15 -15.61 -7.84
CA HIS A 161 27.98 -16.97 -7.36
C HIS A 161 28.84 -17.92 -8.20
N PRO A 162 29.87 -18.57 -7.62
CA PRO A 162 30.72 -19.49 -8.35
C PRO A 162 29.98 -20.76 -8.78
N GLU A 163 30.58 -21.52 -9.68
CA GLU A 163 30.02 -22.81 -10.09
C GLU A 163 29.94 -23.81 -8.93
N GLY A 164 28.89 -24.63 -8.89
CA GLY A 164 28.67 -25.68 -7.90
C GLY A 164 27.78 -25.25 -6.75
N ASN A 165 27.99 -25.87 -5.57
CA ASN A 165 27.10 -25.81 -4.40
C ASN A 165 27.78 -25.11 -3.20
N ALA A 166 28.51 -24.03 -3.46
CA ALA A 166 29.32 -23.34 -2.45
C ALA A 166 28.45 -22.47 -1.52
N LEU A 167 27.38 -21.88 -2.02
CA LEU A 167 26.45 -21.06 -1.23
C LEU A 167 25.70 -21.91 -0.21
N TYR A 168 25.17 -23.05 -0.61
CA TYR A 168 24.50 -23.97 0.32
C TYR A 168 25.42 -24.35 1.50
N LYS A 169 26.68 -24.73 1.24
CA LYS A 169 27.65 -25.06 2.27
C LYS A 169 27.91 -23.89 3.22
N PHE A 170 28.04 -22.68 2.68
CA PHE A 170 28.26 -21.48 3.47
C PHE A 170 27.06 -21.14 4.36
N LEU A 171 25.84 -21.16 3.81
CA LEU A 171 24.63 -20.85 4.56
C LEU A 171 24.32 -21.91 5.63
N HIS A 172 24.58 -23.19 5.32
CA HIS A 172 24.45 -24.27 6.28
C HIS A 172 25.47 -24.12 7.45
N ALA A 173 26.71 -23.71 7.16
CA ALA A 173 27.70 -23.40 8.18
C ALA A 173 27.29 -22.20 9.06
N LYS A 174 26.53 -21.25 8.52
CA LYS A 174 25.88 -20.15 9.28
C LYS A 174 24.62 -20.59 10.04
N LYS A 175 24.30 -21.90 10.06
CA LYS A 175 23.17 -22.52 10.79
C LYS A 175 21.78 -22.10 10.26
N HIS A 176 21.65 -21.76 8.99
CA HIS A 176 20.35 -21.68 8.35
C HIS A 176 19.79 -23.09 8.09
N SER A 177 18.48 -23.26 8.30
CA SER A 177 17.80 -24.53 7.99
C SER A 177 17.54 -24.66 6.49
N ASP A 178 17.54 -25.89 5.99
CA ASP A 178 17.26 -26.20 4.59
C ASP A 178 15.90 -25.64 4.15
N GLU A 179 14.90 -25.68 5.03
CA GLU A 179 13.57 -25.09 4.79
C GLU A 179 13.65 -23.58 4.49
N ASN A 180 14.47 -22.86 5.27
CA ASN A 180 14.65 -21.42 5.06
C ASN A 180 15.42 -21.11 3.75
N LEU A 181 16.40 -21.94 3.38
CA LEU A 181 17.15 -21.77 2.14
C LEU A 181 16.25 -21.95 0.91
N ILE A 182 15.37 -22.96 0.96
CA ILE A 182 14.39 -23.23 -0.10
C ILE A 182 13.30 -22.13 -0.11
N ALA A 183 12.78 -21.76 1.08
CA ALA A 183 11.75 -20.74 1.20
C ALA A 183 12.23 -19.34 0.80
N ALA A 184 13.53 -19.02 0.96
CA ALA A 184 14.15 -17.78 0.48
C ALA A 184 14.42 -17.82 -1.04
N GLY A 185 14.32 -18.98 -1.69
CA GLY A 185 14.53 -19.15 -3.12
C GLY A 185 15.98 -19.04 -3.56
N VAL A 186 16.95 -19.39 -2.71
CA VAL A 186 18.38 -19.44 -3.04
C VAL A 186 18.86 -20.85 -3.31
N CYS A 187 18.18 -21.86 -2.76
CA CYS A 187 18.44 -23.27 -3.00
C CYS A 187 17.16 -24.00 -3.45
N ALA A 188 17.32 -25.12 -4.15
CA ALA A 188 16.23 -25.99 -4.58
C ALA A 188 16.56 -27.47 -4.31
N VAL A 189 15.50 -28.30 -4.20
CA VAL A 189 15.65 -29.76 -4.07
C VAL A 189 15.73 -30.36 -5.48
N GLY A 190 16.80 -31.06 -5.75
CA GLY A 190 17.00 -31.83 -7.01
C GLY A 190 17.16 -33.32 -6.74
N ALA A 191 17.41 -34.10 -7.81
CA ALA A 191 17.60 -35.56 -7.73
C ALA A 191 18.77 -35.97 -6.80
N ASN A 192 19.80 -35.11 -6.68
CA ASN A 192 21.01 -35.37 -5.91
C ASN A 192 21.05 -34.58 -4.57
N GLY A 193 19.89 -34.13 -4.07
CA GLY A 193 19.78 -33.33 -2.86
C GLY A 193 19.60 -31.83 -3.13
N ILE A 194 19.90 -31.02 -2.11
CA ILE A 194 19.76 -29.55 -2.19
C ILE A 194 20.92 -28.95 -2.99
N HIS A 195 20.60 -28.06 -3.92
CA HIS A 195 21.55 -27.37 -4.79
C HIS A 195 21.28 -25.87 -4.88
N ASP A 196 22.34 -25.13 -5.21
CA ASP A 196 22.30 -23.68 -5.44
C ASP A 196 21.58 -23.37 -6.77
N ILE A 197 20.62 -22.40 -6.74
CA ILE A 197 19.85 -22.03 -7.94
C ILE A 197 20.66 -21.16 -8.89
N PHE A 198 21.49 -20.26 -8.36
CA PHE A 198 22.15 -19.19 -9.13
C PHE A 198 23.62 -19.51 -9.51
N SER A 199 23.96 -20.79 -9.60
CA SER A 199 25.33 -21.23 -9.89
C SER A 199 25.90 -20.57 -11.17
N ASP A 200 27.17 -20.11 -11.09
CA ASP A 200 27.94 -19.42 -12.13
C ASP A 200 27.25 -18.18 -12.73
N ARG A 201 26.78 -17.30 -11.86
CA ARG A 201 26.08 -16.07 -12.27
C ARG A 201 26.52 -14.84 -11.47
N ILE A 202 26.47 -13.70 -12.14
CA ILE A 202 26.52 -12.37 -11.49
C ILE A 202 25.18 -12.17 -10.78
N MET A 203 25.23 -11.90 -9.48
CA MET A 203 24.07 -11.75 -8.61
C MET A 203 23.80 -10.27 -8.34
N ILE A 204 22.57 -9.83 -8.54
CA ILE A 204 22.10 -8.48 -8.22
C ILE A 204 20.92 -8.64 -7.25
N PRO A 205 21.04 -8.19 -6.00
CA PRO A 205 19.98 -8.28 -5.01
C PRO A 205 18.74 -7.46 -5.38
N ILE A 206 17.58 -8.00 -5.07
CA ILE A 206 16.29 -7.31 -5.17
C ILE A 206 15.81 -7.00 -3.75
N HIS A 207 15.46 -5.76 -3.51
CA HIS A 207 14.96 -5.29 -2.22
C HIS A 207 13.49 -4.89 -2.32
N ASP A 208 12.77 -5.02 -1.21
CA ASP A 208 11.42 -4.48 -1.08
C ASP A 208 11.42 -2.93 -0.93
N ALA A 209 10.25 -2.34 -0.77
CA ALA A 209 10.10 -0.88 -0.61
C ALA A 209 10.77 -0.32 0.66
N TYR A 210 11.11 -1.19 1.61
CA TYR A 210 11.75 -0.86 2.89
C TYR A 210 13.26 -1.12 2.88
N GLY A 211 13.80 -1.72 1.80
CA GLY A 211 15.21 -2.07 1.67
C GLY A 211 15.59 -3.44 2.21
N ASN A 212 14.61 -4.32 2.56
CA ASN A 212 14.92 -5.69 2.93
C ASN A 212 15.24 -6.52 1.68
N PRO A 213 16.29 -7.38 1.69
CA PRO A 213 16.62 -8.22 0.55
C PRO A 213 15.60 -9.37 0.42
N VAL A 214 14.86 -9.40 -0.69
CA VAL A 214 13.77 -10.35 -0.92
C VAL A 214 14.07 -11.41 -1.95
N GLY A 215 15.14 -11.23 -2.75
CA GLY A 215 15.54 -12.16 -3.80
C GLY A 215 16.65 -11.58 -4.65
N PHE A 216 16.85 -12.20 -5.81
CA PHE A 216 17.95 -11.88 -6.71
C PHE A 216 17.49 -11.92 -8.17
N THR A 217 18.10 -11.08 -9.01
CA THR A 217 18.21 -11.28 -10.44
C THR A 217 19.65 -11.70 -10.74
N ALA A 218 19.85 -12.73 -11.54
CA ALA A 218 21.16 -13.32 -11.75
C ALA A 218 21.43 -13.48 -13.26
N ARG A 219 22.57 -12.95 -13.70
CA ARG A 219 22.98 -12.93 -15.10
C ARG A 219 24.12 -13.92 -15.36
N THR A 220 24.00 -14.78 -16.39
CA THR A 220 25.13 -15.56 -16.87
C THR A 220 26.09 -14.71 -17.70
N THR A 221 27.39 -15.02 -17.62
CA THR A 221 28.43 -14.48 -18.51
C THR A 221 28.74 -15.43 -19.69
N LYS A 222 28.24 -16.67 -19.62
CA LYS A 222 28.43 -17.68 -20.69
C LYS A 222 27.54 -17.38 -21.89
N GLN A 223 28.08 -17.60 -23.08
CA GLN A 223 27.31 -17.64 -24.33
C GLN A 223 26.77 -19.05 -24.53
N GLY A 224 25.47 -19.18 -24.77
CA GLY A 224 24.85 -20.50 -24.98
C GLY A 224 23.32 -20.44 -24.94
N ASN A 225 22.69 -21.61 -24.86
CA ASN A 225 21.22 -21.76 -24.83
C ASN A 225 20.61 -21.51 -23.46
N GLU A 226 21.39 -21.13 -22.45
CA GLU A 226 20.88 -20.82 -21.13
C GLU A 226 20.19 -19.43 -21.08
N ALA A 227 19.17 -19.32 -20.25
CA ALA A 227 18.52 -18.04 -20.01
C ALA A 227 19.53 -16.99 -19.50
N LYS A 228 19.68 -15.88 -20.25
CA LYS A 228 20.61 -14.79 -19.95
C LYS A 228 20.41 -14.25 -18.52
N TYR A 229 19.15 -14.15 -18.08
CA TYR A 229 18.77 -13.76 -16.72
C TYR A 229 17.84 -14.79 -16.11
N ILE A 230 18.02 -15.06 -14.83
CA ILE A 230 17.06 -15.77 -13.99
C ILE A 230 16.76 -14.93 -12.76
N ASN A 231 15.50 -14.92 -12.34
CA ASN A 231 15.06 -14.23 -11.13
C ASN A 231 14.65 -15.26 -10.07
N THR A 232 14.72 -14.88 -8.80
CA THR A 232 14.11 -15.66 -7.71
C THR A 232 12.68 -16.03 -8.07
N ALA A 233 12.31 -17.28 -7.83
CA ALA A 233 10.93 -17.75 -7.97
C ALA A 233 10.01 -17.09 -6.94
N GLN A 234 8.68 -17.22 -7.11
CA GLN A 234 7.69 -16.73 -6.15
C GLN A 234 7.95 -17.33 -4.76
N THR A 235 8.08 -16.47 -3.75
CA THR A 235 8.24 -16.87 -2.33
C THR A 235 7.30 -16.03 -1.44
N SER A 236 7.27 -16.31 -0.14
CA SER A 236 6.50 -15.51 0.82
C SER A 236 7.02 -14.08 1.02
N ILE A 237 8.26 -13.79 0.56
CA ILE A 237 8.89 -12.46 0.62
C ILE A 237 9.14 -11.86 -0.77
N TYR A 238 8.97 -12.64 -1.85
CA TYR A 238 9.18 -12.20 -3.22
C TYR A 238 7.92 -12.43 -4.07
N GLU A 239 7.14 -11.37 -4.24
CA GLU A 239 5.96 -11.35 -5.11
C GLU A 239 6.25 -10.48 -6.34
N LYS A 240 6.57 -11.13 -7.47
CA LYS A 240 7.04 -10.46 -8.70
C LYS A 240 6.10 -9.35 -9.18
N GLY A 241 4.77 -9.53 -9.05
CA GLY A 241 3.77 -8.54 -9.47
C GLY A 241 3.62 -7.34 -8.52
N GLN A 242 4.27 -7.35 -7.35
CA GLN A 242 4.21 -6.25 -6.38
C GLN A 242 5.55 -5.52 -6.26
N LEU A 243 6.66 -6.21 -6.57
CA LEU A 243 8.00 -5.67 -6.42
C LEU A 243 8.38 -4.77 -7.60
N ILE A 244 9.10 -3.72 -7.28
CA ILE A 244 9.75 -2.81 -8.23
C ILE A 244 11.23 -2.75 -7.84
N PHE A 245 12.10 -3.12 -8.76
CA PHE A 245 13.55 -3.09 -8.54
C PHE A 245 14.02 -1.66 -8.26
N ASN A 246 14.92 -1.51 -7.30
CA ASN A 246 15.53 -0.24 -6.88
C ASN A 246 14.54 0.80 -6.30
N TYR A 247 13.30 0.42 -5.99
CA TYR A 247 12.27 1.36 -5.50
C TYR A 247 12.72 2.13 -4.27
N HIS A 248 13.29 1.49 -3.26
CA HIS A 248 13.70 2.11 -2.00
C HIS A 248 14.81 3.15 -2.20
N ARG A 249 15.80 2.89 -3.10
CA ARG A 249 16.88 3.86 -3.41
C ARG A 249 16.36 5.01 -4.29
N ALA A 250 15.52 4.69 -5.28
CA ALA A 250 14.89 5.71 -6.13
C ALA A 250 14.04 6.67 -5.30
N LYS A 251 13.25 6.16 -4.34
CA LYS A 251 12.47 6.98 -3.41
C LYS A 251 13.37 7.94 -2.59
N ALA A 252 14.51 7.48 -2.10
CA ALA A 252 15.45 8.32 -1.38
C ALA A 252 16.07 9.41 -2.27
N ALA A 253 16.33 9.11 -3.54
CA ALA A 253 16.91 10.05 -4.52
C ALA A 253 15.93 11.14 -5.01
N LEU A 254 14.62 10.97 -4.81
CA LEU A 254 13.59 11.91 -5.28
C LEU A 254 13.58 13.27 -4.56
N ARG A 255 14.33 13.43 -3.47
CA ARG A 255 14.49 14.74 -2.79
C ARG A 255 15.08 15.82 -3.72
N GLU A 256 15.83 15.41 -4.74
CA GLU A 256 16.52 16.31 -5.67
C GLU A 256 15.81 16.45 -7.02
N ARG A 257 15.13 15.42 -7.50
CA ARG A 257 14.47 15.39 -8.82
C ARG A 257 13.08 14.74 -8.72
N LYS A 258 12.04 15.42 -9.21
CA LYS A 258 10.65 14.87 -9.23
C LYS A 258 10.37 13.99 -10.46
N ARG A 259 11.37 13.26 -10.97
CA ARG A 259 11.25 12.38 -12.15
C ARG A 259 11.81 11.00 -11.80
N VAL A 260 11.08 9.96 -12.15
CA VAL A 260 11.47 8.56 -11.95
C VAL A 260 11.53 7.88 -13.31
N PHE A 261 12.67 7.31 -13.66
CA PHE A 261 12.82 6.54 -14.89
C PHE A 261 12.34 5.11 -14.68
N LEU A 262 11.42 4.63 -15.51
CA LEU A 262 10.91 3.27 -15.50
C LEU A 262 11.51 2.51 -16.67
N THR A 263 12.25 1.44 -16.37
CA THR A 263 12.93 0.56 -17.34
C THR A 263 12.42 -0.88 -17.24
N GLU A 264 12.88 -1.77 -18.15
CA GLU A 264 12.51 -3.17 -18.13
C GLU A 264 13.37 -4.00 -17.17
N GLY A 265 14.67 -3.76 -17.13
CA GLY A 265 15.64 -4.60 -16.47
C GLY A 265 16.51 -3.92 -15.41
N ALA A 266 17.20 -4.73 -14.62
CA ALA A 266 18.11 -4.25 -13.58
C ALA A 266 19.35 -3.55 -14.19
N MET A 267 19.82 -4.01 -15.36
CA MET A 267 20.99 -3.40 -16.01
C MET A 267 20.69 -2.00 -16.54
N ASP A 268 19.46 -1.73 -16.96
CA ASP A 268 19.04 -0.41 -17.41
C ASP A 268 18.98 0.57 -16.24
N VAL A 269 18.51 0.13 -15.09
CA VAL A 269 18.56 0.92 -13.83
C VAL A 269 20.02 1.20 -13.47
N ILE A 270 20.92 0.22 -13.60
CA ILE A 270 22.35 0.41 -13.38
C ILE A 270 22.94 1.37 -14.41
N ALA A 271 22.49 1.33 -15.68
CA ALA A 271 22.90 2.27 -16.71
C ALA A 271 22.56 3.71 -16.33
N PHE A 272 21.37 3.97 -15.82
CA PHE A 272 21.01 5.28 -15.29
C PHE A 272 21.89 5.70 -14.10
N ALA A 273 22.20 4.77 -13.19
CA ALA A 273 23.11 5.05 -12.08
C ALA A 273 24.55 5.40 -12.54
N LYS A 274 25.05 4.79 -13.63
CA LYS A 274 26.37 5.11 -14.23
C LYS A 274 26.45 6.56 -14.73
N VAL A 275 25.32 7.20 -15.00
CA VAL A 275 25.22 8.62 -15.42
C VAL A 275 24.73 9.55 -14.29
N GLY A 276 24.72 9.06 -13.04
CA GLY A 276 24.33 9.85 -11.86
C GLY A 276 22.82 10.00 -11.65
N ILE A 277 21.99 9.24 -12.36
CA ILE A 277 20.52 9.22 -12.17
C ILE A 277 20.17 8.03 -11.28
N HIS A 278 19.96 8.28 -9.99
CA HIS A 278 19.64 7.24 -8.99
C HIS A 278 18.14 6.99 -8.83
N SER A 279 17.28 7.78 -9.50
CA SER A 279 15.81 7.64 -9.47
C SER A 279 15.27 6.74 -10.59
N ALA A 280 16.02 5.72 -11.00
CA ALA A 280 15.55 4.72 -11.96
C ALA A 280 15.03 3.46 -11.25
N ILE A 281 13.97 2.85 -11.81
CA ILE A 281 13.29 1.64 -11.30
C ILE A 281 13.01 0.67 -12.45
N ALA A 282 12.77 -0.62 -12.13
CA ALA A 282 12.40 -1.62 -13.16
C ALA A 282 11.34 -2.62 -12.67
N THR A 283 10.54 -3.16 -13.61
CA THR A 283 9.54 -4.19 -13.34
C THR A 283 10.08 -5.63 -13.46
N LEU A 284 11.34 -5.81 -13.84
CA LEU A 284 12.07 -7.08 -13.96
C LEU A 284 11.39 -8.13 -14.86
N GLY A 285 11.07 -7.75 -16.11
CA GLY A 285 10.62 -8.67 -17.15
C GLY A 285 9.18 -9.17 -16.97
N THR A 286 8.31 -8.37 -16.33
CA THR A 286 6.87 -8.57 -16.30
C THR A 286 6.14 -7.35 -16.85
N ALA A 287 4.98 -7.58 -17.48
CA ALA A 287 4.06 -6.49 -17.72
C ALA A 287 3.73 -5.80 -16.38
N CYS A 288 3.73 -4.47 -16.38
CA CYS A 288 3.42 -3.69 -15.18
C CYS A 288 2.03 -4.04 -14.64
N THR A 289 1.92 -4.22 -13.34
CA THR A 289 0.67 -4.57 -12.65
C THR A 289 -0.01 -3.35 -12.04
N LYS A 290 -1.28 -3.51 -11.65
CA LYS A 290 -2.02 -2.46 -10.92
C LYS A 290 -1.38 -2.16 -9.56
N GLU A 291 -0.81 -3.15 -8.91
CA GLU A 291 -0.11 -3.03 -7.62
C GLU A 291 1.16 -2.21 -7.77
N GLN A 292 1.93 -2.44 -8.84
CA GLN A 292 3.12 -1.65 -9.17
C GLN A 292 2.74 -0.20 -9.55
N ILE A 293 1.65 0.03 -10.28
CA ILE A 293 1.12 1.38 -10.54
C ILE A 293 0.78 2.10 -9.23
N LYS A 294 0.11 1.42 -8.28
CA LYS A 294 -0.18 2.00 -6.97
C LYS A 294 1.10 2.40 -6.23
N ALA A 295 2.13 1.56 -6.26
CA ALA A 295 3.42 1.87 -5.66
C ALA A 295 4.09 3.08 -6.33
N MET A 296 4.05 3.17 -7.68
CA MET A 296 4.59 4.31 -8.41
C MET A 296 3.84 5.62 -8.09
N LYS A 297 2.52 5.59 -7.93
CA LYS A 297 1.74 6.78 -7.50
C LYS A 297 2.22 7.34 -6.17
N LEU A 298 2.66 6.48 -5.27
CA LEU A 298 3.16 6.89 -3.95
C LEU A 298 4.51 7.62 -4.01
N LEU A 299 5.25 7.51 -5.12
CA LEU A 299 6.47 8.31 -5.36
C LEU A 299 6.16 9.79 -5.63
N ARG A 300 4.89 10.14 -5.99
CA ARG A 300 4.44 11.54 -6.27
C ARG A 300 5.34 12.27 -7.25
N SER A 301 5.78 11.56 -8.26
CA SER A 301 6.71 12.03 -9.27
C SER A 301 6.19 11.63 -10.64
N THR A 302 6.59 12.36 -11.68
CA THR A 302 6.31 11.95 -13.05
C THR A 302 7.14 10.71 -13.39
N ILE A 303 6.49 9.64 -13.88
CA ILE A 303 7.17 8.45 -14.35
C ILE A 303 7.61 8.68 -15.79
N ILE A 304 8.91 8.54 -16.04
CA ILE A 304 9.50 8.64 -17.37
C ILE A 304 9.77 7.23 -17.88
N VAL A 305 8.92 6.76 -18.79
CA VAL A 305 9.03 5.41 -19.35
C VAL A 305 10.20 5.36 -20.32
N CYS A 306 11.16 4.51 -20.04
CA CYS A 306 12.34 4.27 -20.87
C CYS A 306 12.51 2.76 -21.08
N TYR A 307 11.57 2.15 -21.79
CA TYR A 307 11.63 0.76 -22.21
C TYR A 307 12.48 0.62 -23.49
N ASP A 308 12.80 -0.61 -23.84
CA ASP A 308 13.57 -0.91 -25.03
C ASP A 308 12.91 -0.31 -26.27
N GLY A 309 13.70 0.22 -27.19
CA GLY A 309 13.17 0.87 -28.40
C GLY A 309 12.70 -0.12 -29.47
N ASP A 310 12.83 -1.42 -29.24
CA ASP A 310 12.41 -2.49 -30.13
C ASP A 310 10.86 -2.68 -30.14
N ARG A 311 10.38 -3.61 -30.96
CA ARG A 311 8.93 -3.88 -31.07
C ARG A 311 8.33 -4.36 -29.75
N ALA A 312 9.05 -5.14 -28.95
CA ALA A 312 8.55 -5.68 -27.68
C ALA A 312 8.46 -4.59 -26.62
N GLY A 313 9.48 -3.75 -26.48
CA GLY A 313 9.49 -2.62 -25.56
C GLY A 313 8.45 -1.55 -25.91
N ARG A 314 8.24 -1.29 -27.21
CA ARG A 314 7.15 -0.39 -27.65
C ARG A 314 5.76 -0.94 -27.32
N GLN A 315 5.56 -2.27 -27.44
CA GLN A 315 4.33 -2.92 -27.01
C GLN A 315 4.17 -2.87 -25.48
N ALA A 316 5.25 -3.02 -24.72
CA ALA A 316 5.26 -2.89 -23.27
C ALA A 316 4.91 -1.45 -22.84
N THR A 317 5.50 -0.44 -23.52
CA THR A 317 5.17 0.98 -23.34
C THR A 317 3.68 1.24 -23.57
N TYR A 318 3.11 0.69 -24.65
CA TYR A 318 1.68 0.83 -24.95
C TYR A 318 0.80 0.23 -23.84
N LYS A 319 1.11 -0.99 -23.38
CA LYS A 319 0.37 -1.63 -22.27
C LYS A 319 0.48 -0.84 -20.97
N PHE A 320 1.69 -0.36 -20.66
CA PHE A 320 1.93 0.47 -19.49
C PHE A 320 1.13 1.76 -19.56
N GLY A 321 1.18 2.49 -20.69
CA GLY A 321 0.48 3.76 -20.84
C GLY A 321 -1.03 3.64 -20.67
N LYS A 322 -1.64 2.58 -21.25
CA LYS A 322 -3.08 2.27 -21.00
C LYS A 322 -3.37 2.06 -19.52
N LEU A 323 -2.53 1.31 -18.82
CA LEU A 323 -2.71 1.02 -17.41
C LEU A 323 -2.47 2.27 -16.54
N ALA A 324 -1.44 3.06 -16.86
CA ALA A 324 -1.09 4.29 -16.18
C ALA A 324 -2.20 5.35 -16.32
N LEU A 325 -2.69 5.55 -17.54
CA LEU A 325 -3.77 6.48 -17.85
C LEU A 325 -5.06 6.10 -17.10
N ALA A 326 -5.46 4.81 -17.15
CA ALA A 326 -6.64 4.31 -16.45
C ALA A 326 -6.55 4.45 -14.92
N ASN A 327 -5.35 4.58 -14.37
CA ASN A 327 -5.10 4.77 -12.95
C ASN A 327 -4.65 6.20 -12.61
N LEU A 328 -4.70 7.15 -13.54
CA LEU A 328 -4.31 8.56 -13.36
C LEU A 328 -2.88 8.71 -12.79
N LEU A 329 -1.95 7.89 -13.26
CA LEU A 329 -0.52 8.02 -12.96
C LEU A 329 0.09 9.01 -13.95
N PRO A 330 0.70 10.13 -13.53
CA PRO A 330 1.37 11.04 -14.44
C PRO A 330 2.63 10.39 -15.02
N PHE A 331 2.74 10.38 -16.35
CA PHE A 331 3.90 9.81 -17.04
C PHE A 331 4.19 10.49 -18.36
N GLU A 332 5.43 10.38 -18.79
CA GLU A 332 5.96 10.75 -20.10
C GLU A 332 6.77 9.57 -20.65
N ILE A 333 7.10 9.59 -21.92
CA ILE A 333 7.81 8.51 -22.59
C ILE A 333 9.10 9.09 -23.17
N VAL A 334 10.23 8.43 -22.95
CA VAL A 334 11.49 8.80 -23.61
C VAL A 334 11.37 8.57 -25.12
N ASP A 335 11.73 9.57 -25.89
CA ASP A 335 11.79 9.47 -27.36
C ASP A 335 13.03 8.67 -27.79
N ASN A 336 12.95 7.35 -27.62
CA ASN A 336 14.03 6.42 -27.97
C ASN A 336 13.98 6.06 -29.47
N GLN A 337 14.65 6.86 -30.27
CA GLN A 337 14.78 6.65 -31.73
C GLN A 337 15.89 5.68 -32.11
N LEU A 338 16.78 5.33 -31.16
CA LEU A 338 17.92 4.45 -31.42
C LEU A 338 17.55 2.98 -31.43
N GLY A 339 16.42 2.60 -30.84
CA GLY A 339 15.96 1.22 -30.78
C GLY A 339 16.71 0.33 -29.78
N LEU A 340 17.60 0.90 -28.97
CA LEU A 340 18.49 0.22 -28.02
C LEU A 340 18.01 0.39 -26.58
N ASP A 341 18.38 -0.54 -25.70
CA ASP A 341 18.21 -0.37 -24.27
C ASP A 341 19.21 0.64 -23.67
N PRO A 342 18.95 1.20 -22.45
CA PRO A 342 19.83 2.18 -21.81
C PRO A 342 21.28 1.70 -21.62
N ASP A 343 21.51 0.42 -21.34
CA ASP A 343 22.85 -0.15 -21.16
C ASP A 343 23.58 -0.30 -22.52
N GLU A 344 22.86 -0.67 -23.58
CA GLU A 344 23.35 -0.71 -24.96
C GLU A 344 23.69 0.68 -25.49
N ILE A 345 22.89 1.71 -25.15
CA ILE A 345 23.16 3.11 -25.54
C ILE A 345 24.48 3.58 -24.94
N ILE A 346 24.72 3.31 -23.65
CA ILE A 346 26.01 3.65 -23.04
C ILE A 346 27.16 2.93 -23.73
N ALA A 347 26.97 1.65 -24.06
CA ALA A 347 28.01 0.83 -24.69
C ALA A 347 28.35 1.31 -26.11
N ALA A 348 27.34 1.74 -26.90
CA ALA A 348 27.51 2.14 -28.29
C ALA A 348 27.87 3.62 -28.46
N TYR A 349 27.27 4.51 -27.66
CA TYR A 349 27.32 5.96 -27.86
C TYR A 349 27.85 6.74 -26.65
N GLY A 350 28.09 6.07 -25.53
CA GLY A 350 28.62 6.69 -24.31
C GLY A 350 27.55 7.30 -23.37
N LYS A 351 28.03 7.75 -22.22
CA LYS A 351 27.18 8.24 -21.11
C LYS A 351 26.39 9.50 -21.46
N GLU A 352 26.98 10.38 -22.24
CA GLU A 352 26.37 11.65 -22.62
C GLU A 352 25.11 11.46 -23.49
N GLU A 353 25.10 10.44 -24.34
CA GLU A 353 23.94 10.17 -25.19
C GLU A 353 22.74 9.66 -24.39
N LEU A 354 22.97 8.80 -23.38
CA LEU A 354 21.88 8.40 -22.48
C LEU A 354 21.32 9.62 -21.71
N LEU A 355 22.16 10.54 -21.26
CA LEU A 355 21.70 11.77 -20.59
C LEU A 355 20.86 12.63 -21.54
N LYS A 356 21.31 12.89 -22.76
CA LYS A 356 20.55 13.65 -23.77
C LYS A 356 19.22 12.99 -24.08
N MET A 357 19.22 11.67 -24.27
CA MET A 357 17.99 10.91 -24.54
C MET A 357 17.03 11.00 -23.37
N SER A 358 17.52 10.89 -22.13
CA SER A 358 16.68 10.95 -20.92
C SER A 358 15.95 12.29 -20.71
N GLU A 359 16.43 13.35 -21.34
CA GLU A 359 15.82 14.68 -21.31
C GLU A 359 14.74 14.87 -22.39
N LYS A 360 14.79 14.07 -23.46
CA LYS A 360 13.82 14.13 -24.55
C LYS A 360 12.65 13.21 -24.28
N THR A 361 11.52 13.78 -23.94
CA THR A 361 10.28 13.03 -23.70
C THR A 361 9.20 13.45 -24.68
N ILE A 362 8.31 12.51 -24.98
CA ILE A 362 7.08 12.71 -25.73
C ILE A 362 5.89 12.41 -24.86
N SER A 363 4.75 13.02 -25.19
CA SER A 363 3.48 12.77 -24.53
C SER A 363 2.93 11.39 -24.89
N TRP A 364 2.00 10.89 -24.08
CA TRP A 364 1.27 9.67 -24.38
C TRP A 364 0.53 9.75 -25.74
N VAL A 365 -0.04 10.89 -26.06
CA VAL A 365 -0.73 11.11 -27.31
C VAL A 365 0.22 11.01 -28.51
N GLU A 366 1.39 11.63 -28.43
CA GLU A 366 2.40 11.56 -29.51
C GLU A 366 2.87 10.13 -29.73
N PHE A 367 3.14 9.39 -28.63
CA PHE A 367 3.50 7.98 -28.70
C PHE A 367 2.38 7.15 -29.37
N LEU A 368 1.11 7.35 -28.99
CA LEU A 368 -0.02 6.63 -29.54
C LEU A 368 -0.15 6.83 -31.06
N PHE A 369 -0.09 8.07 -31.52
CA PHE A 369 -0.14 8.36 -32.95
C PHE A 369 0.97 7.63 -33.71
N THR A 370 2.19 7.69 -33.21
CA THR A 370 3.35 7.05 -33.83
C THR A 370 3.25 5.53 -33.80
N TYR A 371 2.91 4.94 -32.65
CA TYR A 371 2.87 3.49 -32.45
C TYR A 371 1.73 2.85 -33.25
N LEU A 372 0.52 3.41 -33.17
CA LEU A 372 -0.64 2.84 -33.88
C LEU A 372 -0.56 3.05 -35.39
N SER A 373 0.01 4.17 -35.88
CA SER A 373 0.25 4.36 -37.34
C SER A 373 1.19 3.32 -37.94
N GLN A 374 2.10 2.75 -37.13
CA GLN A 374 2.95 1.65 -37.58
C GLN A 374 2.27 0.27 -37.49
N THR A 375 1.17 0.19 -36.74
CA THR A 375 0.42 -1.06 -36.50
C THR A 375 -0.68 -1.25 -37.55
N TYR A 376 -1.31 -0.16 -37.99
CA TYR A 376 -2.44 -0.16 -38.91
C TYR A 376 -2.08 0.41 -40.31
N ASN A 377 -2.57 -0.21 -41.36
CA ASN A 377 -2.51 0.40 -42.69
C ASN A 377 -3.62 1.44 -42.87
N LEU A 378 -3.24 2.70 -42.83
CA LEU A 378 -4.20 3.82 -42.92
C LEU A 378 -4.82 4.02 -44.29
N GLU A 379 -4.29 3.42 -45.37
CA GLU A 379 -4.90 3.43 -46.69
C GLU A 379 -6.09 2.47 -46.75
N ASN A 380 -6.08 1.40 -45.95
CA ASN A 380 -7.18 0.47 -45.86
C ASN A 380 -8.28 1.02 -44.96
N TYR A 381 -9.49 1.16 -45.51
CA TYR A 381 -10.63 1.76 -44.79
C TYR A 381 -10.93 1.06 -43.44
N SER A 382 -10.93 -0.29 -43.40
CA SER A 382 -11.24 -1.04 -42.19
C SER A 382 -10.18 -0.83 -41.11
N GLN A 383 -8.90 -0.91 -41.48
CA GLN A 383 -7.79 -0.71 -40.56
C GLN A 383 -7.71 0.76 -40.10
N ARG A 384 -7.98 1.73 -40.97
CA ARG A 384 -8.07 3.15 -40.62
C ARG A 384 -9.20 3.40 -39.61
N LYS A 385 -10.34 2.72 -39.76
CA LYS A 385 -11.45 2.78 -38.82
C LYS A 385 -11.07 2.18 -37.46
N GLU A 386 -10.40 1.02 -37.41
CA GLU A 386 -9.91 0.38 -36.18
C GLU A 386 -8.91 1.28 -35.48
N PHE A 387 -7.94 1.84 -36.21
CA PHE A 387 -7.01 2.85 -35.70
C PHE A 387 -7.73 4.02 -35.05
N ALA A 388 -8.75 4.59 -35.75
CA ALA A 388 -9.50 5.72 -35.23
C ALA A 388 -10.27 5.40 -33.98
N LEU A 389 -10.86 4.20 -33.87
CA LEU A 389 -11.60 3.75 -32.70
C LEU A 389 -10.66 3.54 -31.50
N GLU A 390 -9.54 2.82 -31.70
CA GLU A 390 -8.59 2.54 -30.62
C GLU A 390 -7.95 3.82 -30.08
N LEU A 391 -7.55 4.74 -30.97
CA LEU A 391 -6.97 6.00 -30.58
C LEU A 391 -7.99 6.90 -29.87
N ALA A 392 -9.23 6.98 -30.36
CA ALA A 392 -10.29 7.76 -29.74
C ALA A 392 -10.63 7.29 -28.32
N GLU A 393 -10.62 5.98 -28.07
CA GLU A 393 -10.80 5.43 -26.72
C GLU A 393 -9.72 5.90 -25.75
N GLN A 394 -8.45 5.98 -26.18
CA GLN A 394 -7.36 6.46 -25.34
C GLN A 394 -7.39 7.99 -25.15
N ILE A 395 -7.69 8.74 -26.20
CA ILE A 395 -7.85 10.20 -26.16
C ILE A 395 -8.96 10.59 -25.16
N ALA A 396 -10.07 9.87 -25.14
CA ALA A 396 -11.19 10.15 -24.24
C ALA A 396 -10.84 10.03 -22.74
N LEU A 397 -9.83 9.24 -22.41
CA LEU A 397 -9.35 9.04 -21.03
C LEU A 397 -8.35 10.12 -20.57
N LEU A 398 -7.88 10.99 -21.47
CA LEU A 398 -6.94 12.05 -21.12
C LEU A 398 -7.58 13.02 -20.12
N PRO A 399 -6.89 13.36 -19.02
CA PRO A 399 -7.43 14.27 -18.00
C PRO A 399 -7.51 15.72 -18.49
N ASN A 400 -6.59 16.14 -19.38
CA ASN A 400 -6.50 17.50 -19.88
C ASN A 400 -7.44 17.71 -21.08
N GLU A 401 -8.39 18.65 -20.94
CA GLU A 401 -9.38 18.97 -21.97
C GLU A 401 -8.73 19.53 -23.25
N PHE A 402 -7.75 20.40 -23.13
CA PHE A 402 -7.07 20.99 -24.30
C PHE A 402 -6.29 19.94 -25.09
N GLU A 403 -5.59 19.05 -24.37
CA GLU A 403 -4.86 17.94 -24.99
C GLU A 403 -5.82 16.99 -25.70
N ARG A 404 -6.95 16.68 -25.06
CA ARG A 404 -8.01 15.83 -25.62
C ARG A 404 -8.61 16.41 -26.89
N GLN A 405 -8.95 17.70 -26.88
CA GLN A 405 -9.51 18.39 -28.07
C GLN A 405 -8.50 18.46 -29.21
N SER A 406 -7.26 18.83 -28.95
CA SER A 406 -6.19 18.86 -29.94
C SER A 406 -5.92 17.48 -30.55
N ALA A 407 -5.93 16.43 -29.74
CA ALA A 407 -5.76 15.07 -30.20
C ALA A 407 -6.92 14.59 -31.10
N PHE A 408 -8.16 14.94 -30.78
CA PHE A 408 -9.29 14.63 -31.66
C PHE A 408 -9.25 15.39 -33.01
N VAL A 409 -8.80 16.65 -33.03
CA VAL A 409 -8.60 17.38 -34.27
C VAL A 409 -7.55 16.68 -35.14
N ARG A 410 -6.39 16.34 -34.57
CA ARG A 410 -5.34 15.60 -35.29
C ARG A 410 -5.80 14.23 -35.78
N LEU A 411 -6.61 13.53 -34.99
CA LEU A 411 -7.20 12.24 -35.39
C LEU A 411 -8.09 12.39 -36.60
N GLN A 412 -8.94 13.43 -36.63
CA GLN A 412 -9.82 13.74 -37.76
C GLN A 412 -9.02 14.11 -39.02
N GLU A 413 -7.94 14.88 -38.88
CA GLU A 413 -7.05 15.23 -40.00
C GLU A 413 -6.42 14.01 -40.66
N ILE A 414 -5.95 13.03 -39.84
CA ILE A 414 -5.29 11.83 -40.33
C ILE A 414 -6.29 10.83 -40.93
N THR A 415 -7.46 10.66 -40.31
CA THR A 415 -8.39 9.57 -40.67
C THR A 415 -9.59 10.00 -41.52
N GLY A 416 -9.93 11.28 -41.47
CA GLY A 416 -11.17 11.85 -42.04
C GLY A 416 -12.41 11.57 -41.17
N PHE A 417 -12.28 10.93 -40.00
CA PHE A 417 -13.40 10.59 -39.12
C PHE A 417 -13.48 11.53 -37.92
N ASP A 418 -14.65 12.16 -37.71
CA ASP A 418 -14.94 12.86 -36.45
C ASP A 418 -15.40 11.86 -35.40
N MET A 419 -14.49 11.56 -34.48
CA MET A 419 -14.71 10.55 -33.43
C MET A 419 -15.26 11.15 -32.12
N ARG A 420 -15.41 12.46 -31.99
CA ARG A 420 -15.86 13.14 -30.76
C ARG A 420 -17.23 12.64 -30.31
N SER A 421 -18.21 12.59 -31.18
CA SER A 421 -19.56 12.13 -30.84
C SER A 421 -19.67 10.62 -30.57
N SER A 422 -18.82 9.81 -31.20
CA SER A 422 -18.82 8.34 -31.02
C SER A 422 -18.29 7.90 -29.68
N VAL A 423 -17.45 8.73 -29.03
CA VAL A 423 -16.85 8.46 -27.72
C VAL A 423 -17.74 9.02 -26.60
N GLU A 424 -18.42 10.16 -26.81
CA GLU A 424 -19.38 10.70 -25.84
C GLU A 424 -20.52 9.72 -25.54
N SER A 425 -20.94 8.91 -26.50
CA SER A 425 -21.99 7.90 -26.32
C SER A 425 -21.51 6.63 -25.54
N LYS A 426 -20.20 6.31 -25.56
CA LYS A 426 -19.63 5.12 -24.92
C LYS A 426 -18.80 5.44 -23.68
N SER A 427 -18.19 6.60 -23.65
CA SER A 427 -17.22 7.02 -22.64
C SER A 427 -17.71 8.20 -21.80
N ALA A 428 -19.01 8.44 -21.68
CA ALA A 428 -19.38 8.81 -20.35
C ALA A 428 -18.81 7.66 -19.50
N PRO A 429 -17.60 7.78 -18.84
CA PRO A 429 -17.47 7.08 -17.61
C PRO A 429 -18.80 7.47 -17.03
N LYS A 430 -19.66 6.52 -16.64
CA LYS A 430 -20.64 6.82 -15.62
C LYS A 430 -19.75 7.54 -14.63
N ARG A 431 -19.62 8.87 -14.80
CA ARG A 431 -19.33 9.74 -13.70
C ARG A 431 -20.24 9.12 -12.71
N PHE A 432 -19.66 8.38 -11.83
CA PHE A 432 -20.17 8.23 -10.52
C PHE A 432 -20.14 9.68 -10.00
N MET A 433 -21.01 10.49 -10.52
CA MET A 433 -21.83 11.38 -9.76
C MET A 433 -22.71 10.43 -8.90
N LYS A 434 -22.04 9.54 -8.18
CA LYS A 434 -22.48 9.17 -6.86
C LYS A 434 -22.43 10.54 -6.20
N ASN A 435 -23.62 11.14 -6.15
CA ASN A 435 -23.91 12.27 -5.34
C ASN A 435 -22.91 12.28 -4.21
N GLU A 436 -21.88 13.16 -4.26
CA GLU A 436 -20.88 13.30 -3.18
C GLU A 436 -21.61 13.65 -1.88
N LYS A 437 -22.77 14.32 -1.99
CA LYS A 437 -23.75 14.42 -0.92
C LYS A 437 -24.25 13.05 -0.46
N SER A 438 -24.38 12.03 -1.31
CA SER A 438 -24.86 10.70 -0.90
C SER A 438 -23.76 9.83 -0.29
N VAL A 439 -22.48 9.99 -0.69
CA VAL A 439 -21.38 9.26 -0.04
C VAL A 439 -21.04 9.90 1.30
N ARG A 440 -21.00 11.23 1.41
CA ARG A 440 -20.92 11.94 2.70
C ARG A 440 -22.08 11.57 3.62
N ASN A 441 -23.30 11.54 3.09
CA ASN A 441 -24.48 11.14 3.86
C ASN A 441 -24.53 9.64 4.15
N ALA A 442 -23.90 8.78 3.34
CA ALA A 442 -23.84 7.33 3.63
C ALA A 442 -22.87 6.99 4.76
N PHE A 443 -21.76 7.72 4.93
CA PHE A 443 -20.83 7.56 6.05
C PHE A 443 -21.28 8.27 7.33
N LEU A 444 -22.14 9.29 7.22
CA LEU A 444 -22.79 9.97 8.33
C LEU A 444 -24.20 9.43 8.60
N ALA A 445 -24.68 8.50 7.78
CA ALA A 445 -25.98 7.89 7.96
C ALA A 445 -25.97 7.06 9.25
N ARG A 446 -26.90 7.36 10.16
CA ARG A 446 -27.17 6.52 11.33
C ARG A 446 -27.36 5.06 10.86
N PRO A 447 -26.79 4.07 11.58
CA PRO A 447 -27.04 2.67 11.26
C PRO A 447 -28.54 2.45 11.05
N LYS A 448 -28.90 1.78 9.96
CA LYS A 448 -30.31 1.57 9.57
C LYS A 448 -31.03 0.59 10.49
N ASP A 449 -30.29 -0.25 11.21
CA ASP A 449 -30.85 -1.17 12.18
C ASP A 449 -30.65 -0.67 13.62
N GLY A 450 -31.67 -0.96 14.46
CA GLY A 450 -31.67 -0.47 15.85
C GLY A 450 -30.63 -1.15 16.75
N ALA A 451 -30.09 -2.33 16.36
CA ALA A 451 -29.07 -3.03 17.12
C ALA A 451 -27.70 -2.38 16.96
N THR A 452 -27.30 -2.12 15.73
CA THR A 452 -26.03 -1.43 15.42
C THR A 452 -26.02 -0.02 15.97
N SER A 453 -27.14 0.71 15.84
CA SER A 453 -27.28 2.06 16.41
C SER A 453 -27.11 2.08 17.93
N ALA A 454 -27.69 1.12 18.65
CA ALA A 454 -27.54 1.01 20.10
C ALA A 454 -26.09 0.69 20.51
N GLN A 455 -25.41 -0.23 19.81
CA GLN A 455 -24.01 -0.55 20.08
C GLN A 455 -23.08 0.66 19.84
N TYR A 456 -23.31 1.41 18.76
CA TYR A 456 -22.54 2.64 18.47
C TYR A 456 -22.81 3.72 19.53
N THR A 457 -24.04 3.86 20.00
CA THR A 457 -24.37 4.78 21.10
C THR A 457 -23.63 4.40 22.38
N ILE A 458 -23.61 3.11 22.75
CA ILE A 458 -22.89 2.64 23.93
C ILE A 458 -21.39 2.99 23.80
N LEU A 459 -20.77 2.61 22.67
CA LEU A 459 -19.35 2.86 22.43
C LEU A 459 -19.02 4.36 22.41
N SER A 460 -19.88 5.19 21.80
CA SER A 460 -19.68 6.65 21.80
C SER A 460 -19.69 7.25 23.20
N GLN A 461 -20.62 6.80 24.05
CA GLN A 461 -20.69 7.23 25.44
C GLN A 461 -19.51 6.72 26.29
N MET A 462 -19.03 5.51 26.01
CA MET A 462 -17.82 4.97 26.64
C MET A 462 -16.57 5.78 26.24
N LEU A 463 -16.46 6.28 25.01
CA LEU A 463 -15.36 7.16 24.60
C LEU A 463 -15.39 8.53 25.29
N VAL A 464 -16.55 9.02 25.66
CA VAL A 464 -16.72 10.33 26.31
C VAL A 464 -16.50 10.25 27.82
N SER A 465 -16.78 9.09 28.47
CA SER A 465 -16.80 9.01 29.94
C SER A 465 -16.37 7.65 30.48
N LYS A 466 -15.42 7.68 31.43
CA LYS A 466 -15.05 6.50 32.25
C LYS A 466 -16.25 5.95 33.03
N SER A 467 -17.15 6.81 33.49
CA SER A 467 -18.39 6.39 34.17
C SER A 467 -19.29 5.56 33.25
N ALA A 468 -19.43 5.95 31.96
CA ALA A 468 -20.16 5.19 30.97
C ALA A 468 -19.55 3.81 30.72
N SER A 469 -18.20 3.76 30.64
CA SER A 469 -17.47 2.50 30.47
C SER A 469 -17.69 1.54 31.67
N ASN A 470 -17.64 2.07 32.90
CA ASN A 470 -17.93 1.28 34.10
C ASN A 470 -19.37 0.79 34.13
N ARG A 471 -20.34 1.64 33.82
CA ARG A 471 -21.75 1.22 33.73
C ARG A 471 -21.97 0.15 32.68
N PHE A 472 -21.38 0.29 31.50
CA PHE A 472 -21.45 -0.75 30.48
C PHE A 472 -20.93 -2.10 31.02
N ARG A 473 -19.74 -2.11 31.65
CA ARG A 473 -19.13 -3.30 32.24
C ARG A 473 -20.06 -3.96 33.29
N ASP A 474 -20.62 -3.15 34.19
CA ASP A 474 -21.38 -3.64 35.35
C ASP A 474 -22.82 -4.04 34.96
N GLU A 475 -23.41 -3.36 33.98
CA GLU A 475 -24.81 -3.55 33.61
C GLU A 475 -25.02 -4.52 32.42
N LEU A 476 -24.08 -4.61 31.45
CA LEU A 476 -24.21 -5.41 30.25
C LEU A 476 -23.00 -6.31 29.99
N GLY A 477 -21.80 -5.73 29.97
CA GLY A 477 -20.52 -6.41 29.88
C GLY A 477 -20.11 -6.93 28.50
N PHE A 478 -20.99 -6.93 27.50
CA PHE A 478 -20.68 -7.41 26.15
C PHE A 478 -21.58 -6.76 25.08
N LEU A 479 -21.15 -6.81 23.82
CA LEU A 479 -21.89 -6.34 22.64
C LEU A 479 -22.11 -7.52 21.68
N ILE A 480 -23.01 -7.34 20.69
CA ILE A 480 -23.41 -8.41 19.76
C ILE A 480 -22.38 -8.54 18.63
N ASP A 481 -22.01 -7.41 18.01
CA ASP A 481 -21.04 -7.39 16.92
C ASP A 481 -19.62 -7.59 17.43
N ASP A 482 -18.82 -8.39 16.72
CA ASP A 482 -17.46 -8.78 17.17
C ASP A 482 -16.48 -7.58 17.20
N ALA A 483 -16.56 -6.68 16.21
CA ALA A 483 -15.72 -5.48 16.19
C ALA A 483 -16.11 -4.51 17.32
N CYS A 484 -17.43 -4.35 17.57
CA CYS A 484 -17.94 -3.54 18.68
C CYS A 484 -17.52 -4.13 20.03
N LYS A 485 -17.57 -5.44 20.20
CA LYS A 485 -17.11 -6.14 21.40
C LYS A 485 -15.63 -5.89 21.68
N LYS A 486 -14.78 -6.08 20.67
CA LYS A 486 -13.34 -5.83 20.79
C LYS A 486 -13.04 -4.39 21.13
N LEU A 487 -13.70 -3.45 20.45
CA LEU A 487 -13.52 -2.03 20.75
C LEU A 487 -13.93 -1.68 22.19
N ALA A 488 -15.04 -2.24 22.69
CA ALA A 488 -15.45 -2.04 24.08
C ALA A 488 -14.38 -2.55 25.07
N TYR A 489 -13.75 -3.69 24.79
CA TYR A 489 -12.65 -4.22 25.61
C TYR A 489 -11.43 -3.30 25.59
N TYR A 490 -11.01 -2.79 24.43
CA TYR A 490 -9.91 -1.84 24.32
C TYR A 490 -10.20 -0.55 25.09
N ILE A 491 -11.44 -0.01 25.04
CA ILE A 491 -11.84 1.17 25.78
C ILE A 491 -11.79 0.91 27.31
N MET A 492 -12.34 -0.23 27.77
CA MET A 492 -12.31 -0.60 29.19
C MET A 492 -10.88 -0.80 29.70
N ASP A 493 -10.02 -1.44 28.92
CA ASP A 493 -8.63 -1.68 29.28
C ASP A 493 -7.84 -0.37 29.32
N PHE A 494 -8.07 0.54 28.39
CA PHE A 494 -7.47 1.86 28.38
C PHE A 494 -7.79 2.66 29.66
N TYR A 495 -9.04 2.64 30.12
CA TYR A 495 -9.44 3.31 31.34
C TYR A 495 -8.92 2.69 32.65
N ARG A 496 -8.31 1.50 32.60
CA ARG A 496 -7.59 0.95 33.79
C ARG A 496 -6.39 1.80 34.16
N ASN A 497 -5.67 2.29 33.15
CA ASN A 497 -4.42 3.02 33.32
C ASN A 497 -4.57 4.54 33.11
N HIS A 498 -5.73 5.00 32.60
CA HIS A 498 -5.96 6.42 32.26
C HIS A 498 -7.24 6.95 32.90
N ALA A 499 -7.22 8.21 33.31
CA ALA A 499 -8.41 8.88 33.86
C ALA A 499 -9.35 9.39 32.76
N GLU A 500 -8.79 9.87 31.66
CA GLU A 500 -9.48 10.44 30.50
C GLU A 500 -9.16 9.63 29.23
N MET A 501 -10.03 9.76 28.22
CA MET A 501 -9.88 9.08 26.95
C MET A 501 -9.03 9.92 26.00
N ASP A 502 -7.93 9.32 25.54
CA ASP A 502 -7.15 9.81 24.40
C ASP A 502 -7.38 8.88 23.21
N VAL A 503 -8.17 9.33 22.23
CA VAL A 503 -8.51 8.54 21.04
C VAL A 503 -7.28 8.28 20.17
N ALA A 504 -6.33 9.22 20.10
CA ALA A 504 -5.11 9.08 19.33
C ALA A 504 -4.18 8.04 19.97
N ALA A 505 -4.10 7.98 21.30
CA ALA A 505 -3.37 6.95 22.02
C ALA A 505 -4.03 5.58 21.93
N LEU A 506 -5.36 5.52 22.01
CA LEU A 506 -6.11 4.28 21.86
C LEU A 506 -5.92 3.65 20.48
N LEU A 507 -5.80 4.46 19.40
CA LEU A 507 -5.50 3.97 18.05
C LEU A 507 -4.16 3.23 17.95
N ASP A 508 -3.15 3.61 18.72
CA ASP A 508 -1.84 2.96 18.70
C ASP A 508 -1.86 1.59 19.40
N VAL A 509 -2.75 1.40 20.37
CA VAL A 509 -2.88 0.14 21.13
C VAL A 509 -3.68 -0.92 20.37
N ILE A 510 -4.66 -0.50 19.55
CA ILE A 510 -5.51 -1.41 18.77
C ILE A 510 -4.68 -2.05 17.66
N LYS A 511 -4.74 -3.39 17.55
CA LYS A 511 -3.98 -4.16 16.54
C LYS A 511 -4.78 -4.42 15.27
N GLU A 512 -6.10 -4.60 15.38
CA GLU A 512 -6.97 -4.99 14.27
C GLU A 512 -7.44 -3.76 13.47
N GLU A 513 -7.19 -3.76 12.17
CA GLU A 513 -7.58 -2.66 11.27
C GLU A 513 -9.10 -2.40 11.22
N GLN A 514 -9.92 -3.46 11.38
CA GLN A 514 -11.38 -3.30 11.42
C GLN A 514 -11.83 -2.54 12.68
N VAL A 515 -11.19 -2.79 13.82
CA VAL A 515 -11.49 -2.13 15.09
C VAL A 515 -11.01 -0.68 15.07
N LYS A 516 -9.85 -0.40 14.45
CA LYS A 516 -9.37 0.99 14.21
C LYS A 516 -10.35 1.79 13.36
N LYS A 517 -10.83 1.20 12.27
CA LYS A 517 -11.84 1.85 11.41
C LYS A 517 -13.14 2.16 12.17
N LEU A 518 -13.59 1.21 12.99
CA LEU A 518 -14.78 1.39 13.81
C LEU A 518 -14.58 2.51 14.85
N LEU A 519 -13.43 2.57 15.53
CA LEU A 519 -13.10 3.64 16.46
C LEU A 519 -13.15 5.01 15.78
N LEU A 520 -12.53 5.14 14.60
CA LEU A 520 -12.54 6.37 13.80
C LEU A 520 -13.96 6.74 13.34
N GLU A 521 -14.81 5.75 13.02
CA GLU A 521 -16.19 5.96 12.63
C GLU A 521 -17.01 6.51 13.81
N ILE A 522 -16.93 5.85 14.95
CA ILE A 522 -17.67 6.25 16.16
C ILE A 522 -17.17 7.58 16.71
N SER A 523 -15.89 7.87 16.67
CA SER A 523 -15.34 9.13 17.17
C SER A 523 -15.80 10.34 16.38
N GLU A 524 -16.19 10.20 15.11
CA GLU A 524 -16.75 11.26 14.27
C GLU A 524 -18.30 11.36 14.37
N TRP A 525 -18.94 10.42 15.04
CA TRP A 525 -20.38 10.42 15.21
C TRP A 525 -20.83 11.59 16.13
N GLU A 526 -21.98 12.21 15.83
CA GLU A 526 -22.46 13.38 16.59
C GLU A 526 -22.54 13.12 18.10
N LEU A 527 -23.00 11.92 18.49
CA LEU A 527 -23.13 11.50 19.88
C LEU A 527 -21.78 11.37 20.63
N ALA A 528 -20.68 11.21 19.94
CA ALA A 528 -19.34 11.18 20.53
C ALA A 528 -18.74 12.60 20.72
N ARG A 529 -19.45 13.63 20.30
CA ARG A 529 -19.06 15.05 20.45
C ARG A 529 -19.76 15.72 21.61
N GLU A 530 -20.78 15.08 22.17
CA GLU A 530 -21.58 15.59 23.27
C GLU A 530 -21.03 15.08 24.60
N SER A 531 -21.42 15.72 25.68
CA SER A 531 -21.12 15.27 27.03
C SER A 531 -21.82 13.94 27.33
N TYR A 532 -21.35 13.24 28.36
CA TYR A 532 -21.95 12.00 28.84
C TYR A 532 -23.44 12.19 29.17
N ASP A 533 -24.29 11.40 28.53
CA ASP A 533 -25.73 11.33 28.73
C ASP A 533 -26.12 9.97 29.33
N SER A 534 -26.46 9.99 30.61
CA SER A 534 -26.86 8.79 31.36
C SER A 534 -28.18 8.19 30.88
N ALA A 535 -29.13 8.97 30.38
CA ALA A 535 -30.41 8.49 29.87
C ALA A 535 -30.25 7.82 28.51
N LEU A 536 -29.49 8.46 27.63
CA LEU A 536 -29.14 7.92 26.30
C LEU A 536 -28.39 6.57 26.42
N LEU A 537 -27.44 6.47 27.35
CA LEU A 537 -26.73 5.21 27.60
C LEU A 537 -27.69 4.13 28.13
N SER A 538 -28.59 4.48 29.08
CA SER A 538 -29.56 3.54 29.64
C SER A 538 -30.49 2.99 28.56
N ASP A 539 -30.99 3.83 27.67
CA ASP A 539 -31.85 3.40 26.55
C ASP A 539 -31.12 2.46 25.61
N ALA A 540 -29.86 2.76 25.28
CA ALA A 540 -29.03 1.91 24.43
C ALA A 540 -28.72 0.54 25.06
N LEU A 541 -28.38 0.51 26.37
CA LEU A 541 -28.15 -0.72 27.13
C LEU A 541 -29.42 -1.59 27.18
N ASN A 542 -30.57 -0.98 27.47
CA ASN A 542 -31.84 -1.69 27.50
C ASN A 542 -32.23 -2.24 26.12
N ARG A 543 -31.92 -1.51 25.05
CA ARG A 543 -32.19 -1.99 23.69
C ARG A 543 -31.41 -3.28 23.37
N ILE A 544 -30.12 -3.34 23.73
CA ILE A 544 -29.30 -4.54 23.54
C ILE A 544 -29.81 -5.68 24.41
N ARG A 545 -30.16 -5.43 25.69
CA ARG A 545 -30.75 -6.45 26.58
C ARG A 545 -32.03 -7.04 25.99
N MET A 546 -32.92 -6.21 25.44
CA MET A 546 -34.14 -6.67 24.80
C MET A 546 -33.88 -7.58 23.59
N LEU A 547 -32.94 -7.21 22.74
CA LEU A 547 -32.55 -8.00 21.57
C LEU A 547 -31.99 -9.37 21.97
N LEU A 548 -31.21 -9.42 23.04
CA LEU A 548 -30.69 -10.68 23.59
C LEU A 548 -31.78 -11.58 24.16
N LEU A 549 -32.74 -10.99 24.85
CA LEU A 549 -33.92 -11.75 25.36
C LEU A 549 -34.75 -12.29 24.18
N ASP A 550 -34.91 -11.52 23.10
CA ASP A 550 -35.63 -11.99 21.91
C ASP A 550 -34.92 -13.17 21.25
N GLU A 551 -33.60 -13.13 21.18
CA GLU A 551 -32.81 -14.23 20.63
C GLU A 551 -32.85 -15.47 21.50
N GLN A 552 -32.79 -15.31 22.83
CA GLN A 552 -32.96 -16.43 23.77
C GLN A 552 -34.36 -17.07 23.66
N ILE A 553 -35.39 -16.23 23.59
CA ILE A 553 -36.78 -16.70 23.39
C ILE A 553 -36.92 -17.44 22.05
N ARG A 554 -36.28 -16.96 20.99
CA ARG A 554 -36.29 -17.61 19.68
C ARG A 554 -35.64 -18.99 19.74
N LYS A 555 -34.45 -19.11 20.35
CA LYS A 555 -33.76 -20.39 20.53
C LYS A 555 -34.59 -21.39 21.35
N LEU A 556 -35.18 -20.94 22.46
CA LEU A 556 -36.07 -21.80 23.26
C LEU A 556 -37.30 -22.26 22.46
N ASN A 557 -37.84 -21.41 21.58
CA ASN A 557 -38.96 -21.83 20.71
C ASN A 557 -38.52 -22.93 19.72
N GLU A 558 -37.31 -22.82 19.14
CA GLU A 558 -36.75 -23.83 18.25
C GLU A 558 -36.49 -25.16 19.01
N GLU A 559 -35.94 -25.08 20.23
CA GLU A 559 -35.73 -26.25 21.10
C GLU A 559 -37.05 -26.91 21.50
N ILE A 560 -38.06 -26.14 21.93
CA ILE A 560 -39.41 -26.63 22.27
C ILE A 560 -40.06 -27.35 21.07
N ALA A 561 -39.86 -26.84 19.84
CA ALA A 561 -40.39 -27.44 18.64
C ALA A 561 -39.76 -28.81 18.34
N ASN A 562 -38.49 -28.99 18.66
CA ASN A 562 -37.71 -30.19 18.35
C ASN A 562 -37.72 -31.26 19.45
N VAL A 563 -38.24 -30.97 20.67
CA VAL A 563 -38.30 -31.90 21.79
C VAL A 563 -39.62 -32.66 21.75
N SER A 564 -39.57 -34.02 21.88
CA SER A 564 -40.74 -34.90 21.92
C SER A 564 -41.21 -35.20 23.35
N ASP A 565 -40.34 -35.05 24.35
CA ASP A 565 -40.62 -35.31 25.76
C ASP A 565 -41.47 -34.20 26.39
N ALA A 566 -42.65 -34.55 26.90
CA ALA A 566 -43.60 -33.60 27.47
C ALA A 566 -43.08 -32.90 28.74
N ALA A 567 -42.30 -33.57 29.57
CA ALA A 567 -41.75 -32.98 30.79
C ALA A 567 -40.64 -31.96 30.49
N VAL A 568 -39.76 -32.26 29.55
CA VAL A 568 -38.70 -31.34 29.06
C VAL A 568 -39.34 -30.15 28.36
N LYS A 569 -40.39 -30.37 27.56
CA LYS A 569 -41.15 -29.32 26.87
C LYS A 569 -41.82 -28.34 27.82
N ALA A 570 -42.40 -28.83 28.93
CA ALA A 570 -42.98 -28.00 29.98
C ALA A 570 -41.90 -27.12 30.66
N LYS A 571 -40.74 -27.70 31.01
CA LYS A 571 -39.62 -26.96 31.62
C LYS A 571 -39.10 -25.84 30.74
N LEU A 572 -38.83 -26.11 29.46
CA LEU A 572 -38.42 -25.10 28.50
C LEU A 572 -39.49 -24.00 28.28
N GLY A 573 -40.78 -24.40 28.37
CA GLY A 573 -41.91 -23.47 28.35
C GLY A 573 -41.91 -22.50 29.53
N ASP A 574 -41.62 -22.98 30.74
CA ASP A 574 -41.51 -22.16 31.92
C ASP A 574 -40.32 -21.21 31.86
N GLU A 575 -39.17 -21.65 31.37
CA GLU A 575 -37.97 -20.78 31.12
C GLU A 575 -38.29 -19.68 30.11
N LYS A 576 -38.96 -20.02 29.00
CA LYS A 576 -39.43 -19.04 28.02
C LYS A 576 -40.36 -18.01 28.63
N ASN A 577 -41.35 -18.43 29.41
CA ASN A 577 -42.32 -17.55 30.07
C ASN A 577 -41.64 -16.61 31.07
N ALA A 578 -40.61 -17.08 31.78
CA ALA A 578 -39.80 -16.25 32.68
C ALA A 578 -39.05 -15.13 31.90
N LEU A 579 -38.46 -15.46 30.73
CA LEU A 579 -37.81 -14.46 29.87
C LEU A 579 -38.80 -13.44 29.29
N ILE A 580 -40.02 -13.89 28.90
CA ILE A 580 -41.09 -13.00 28.42
C ILE A 580 -41.52 -12.02 29.51
N ARG A 581 -41.71 -12.48 30.75
CA ARG A 581 -42.02 -11.59 31.90
C ARG A 581 -40.91 -10.59 32.16
N LYS A 582 -39.65 -11.04 32.14
CA LYS A 582 -38.46 -10.16 32.29
C LYS A 582 -38.45 -9.09 31.20
N LYS A 583 -38.76 -9.43 29.95
CA LYS A 583 -38.86 -8.49 28.83
C LYS A 583 -40.03 -7.50 29.02
N GLY A 584 -41.20 -7.97 29.52
CA GLY A 584 -42.37 -7.14 29.81
C GLY A 584 -42.07 -6.04 30.82
N GLY A 585 -41.45 -6.34 31.95
CA GLY A 585 -41.05 -5.37 32.95
C GLY A 585 -40.06 -4.31 32.46
N MET A 586 -39.23 -4.62 31.45
CA MET A 586 -38.36 -3.64 30.81
C MET A 586 -39.08 -2.67 29.86
N ARG A 587 -40.29 -3.05 29.36
CA ARG A 587 -41.12 -2.19 28.49
C ARG A 587 -41.93 -1.18 29.29
N GLU A 588 -42.44 -1.54 30.46
CA GLU A 588 -43.22 -0.66 31.33
C GLU A 588 -42.39 0.49 31.86
N TRP A 589 -41.10 0.27 32.13
CA TRP A 589 -40.17 1.35 32.55
C TRP A 589 -40.01 2.50 31.52
N ARG A 590 -40.39 2.25 30.24
CA ARG A 590 -40.37 3.26 29.17
C ARG A 590 -41.61 4.15 29.08
N GLN A 591 -42.74 3.71 29.70
CA GLN A 591 -43.99 4.47 29.65
C GLN A 591 -44.15 5.44 30.81
N ASP A 592 -43.34 5.29 31.87
CA ASP A 592 -43.39 6.13 33.08
C ASP A 592 -42.32 7.26 33.08
N LYS A 593 -41.66 7.53 31.96
CA LYS A 593 -40.75 8.67 31.73
C LYS A 593 -41.17 9.46 30.50
#